data_6db78decb98c4dce07b1394378bc30ce
#
_entry.id   6db78decb98c4dce07b1394378bc30ce
#
_cell.length_a   1.000
_cell.length_b   1.000
_cell.length_c   1.000
_cell.angle_alpha   90.00
_cell.angle_beta   90.00
_cell.angle_gamma   90.00
#
_symmetry.space_group_name_H-M   'P 1'
#
loop_
_entity.id
_entity.type
_entity.pdbx_description
1 polymer ?
#
loop_
_entity_poly.entity_id
_entity_poly.type
_entity_poly.pdbx_seq_one_letter_code
_entity_poly.pdbx_strand_id
1 'polypeptide(L)'
;MSVQPAHPDVAQALDRFPRYPLMFGPSPVHPLERLTAHLGGATLWAKRDDCNSGLAFGGNKTRKLEYLVADALAQGCDTLVSIGGVQSNHTRQVAAVAARVGLRCVLIQESWVDWPDVTYDRVGNILLSRLAGADVRLVRSEFGIGFKESWEQAIREIEDAGGKPYAIPAGASDHPLGGLGFAGWAIEVERQEAELGVFFDTVIVCSVTGSTQAGMIAGFAAQERPRRVIGIDGSAKPAETWAQVARIARSTAQLLELGRDLRDDEIVLDDRYHAGTYGIPDEQTLEAMRTAARLEGMITDPVYEGKSMAGMIDLVMRGEIEKGSTVLYAHLGGQPALSAYAGLFT
;
A
#
# COMPACT_ATOMS: atom_id res chain seq x y z
N MET A 1 16.52 -40.50 -6.58
CA MET A 1 16.36 -39.44 -5.60
C MET A 1 16.20 -38.15 -6.39
N SER A 2 14.96 -37.69 -6.59
CA SER A 2 14.70 -36.38 -7.18
C SER A 2 15.00 -35.34 -6.12
N VAL A 3 16.04 -34.54 -6.32
CA VAL A 3 16.29 -33.34 -5.53
C VAL A 3 15.09 -32.42 -5.79
N GLN A 4 14.21 -32.21 -4.78
CA GLN A 4 13.24 -31.12 -4.85
C GLN A 4 14.04 -29.83 -5.08
N PRO A 5 13.64 -28.99 -6.03
CA PRO A 5 14.28 -27.69 -6.19
C PRO A 5 14.17 -26.96 -4.84
N ALA A 6 15.31 -26.49 -4.33
CA ALA A 6 15.33 -25.64 -3.16
C ALA A 6 14.39 -24.45 -3.41
N HIS A 7 13.56 -24.10 -2.43
CA HIS A 7 12.73 -22.89 -2.52
C HIS A 7 13.64 -21.70 -2.80
N PRO A 8 13.26 -20.79 -3.72
CA PRO A 8 14.08 -19.63 -4.06
C PRO A 8 14.28 -18.77 -2.82
N ASP A 9 15.50 -18.37 -2.54
CA ASP A 9 15.82 -17.47 -1.45
C ASP A 9 15.46 -16.03 -1.87
N VAL A 10 14.23 -15.62 -1.56
CA VAL A 10 13.73 -14.27 -1.86
C VAL A 10 14.56 -13.19 -1.16
N ALA A 11 15.11 -13.47 0.02
CA ALA A 11 15.96 -12.51 0.72
C ALA A 11 17.24 -12.25 -0.09
N GLN A 12 17.91 -13.32 -0.57
CA GLN A 12 19.07 -13.21 -1.44
C GLN A 12 18.73 -12.53 -2.78
N ALA A 13 17.56 -12.83 -3.34
CA ALA A 13 17.11 -12.18 -4.57
C ALA A 13 16.90 -10.67 -4.39
N LEU A 14 16.35 -10.25 -3.25
CA LEU A 14 16.16 -8.83 -2.91
C LEU A 14 17.47 -8.08 -2.69
N ASP A 15 18.52 -8.72 -2.19
CA ASP A 15 19.84 -8.11 -1.96
C ASP A 15 20.51 -7.62 -3.26
N ARG A 16 20.06 -8.10 -4.42
CA ARG A 16 20.53 -7.62 -5.74
C ARG A 16 20.02 -6.22 -6.09
N PHE A 17 18.98 -5.75 -5.42
CA PHE A 17 18.37 -4.45 -5.69
C PHE A 17 18.78 -3.43 -4.63
N PRO A 18 19.49 -2.35 -5.02
CA PRO A 18 19.87 -1.31 -4.08
C PRO A 18 18.67 -0.72 -3.33
N ARG A 19 18.84 -0.47 -2.04
CA ARG A 19 17.85 0.17 -1.17
C ARG A 19 18.44 1.41 -0.50
N TYR A 20 17.63 2.48 -0.45
CA TYR A 20 17.94 3.65 0.37
C TYR A 20 17.17 3.51 1.70
N PRO A 21 17.83 3.52 2.87
CA PRO A 21 17.16 3.26 4.14
C PRO A 21 16.24 4.44 4.53
N LEU A 22 14.93 4.20 4.53
CA LEU A 22 13.89 5.17 4.87
C LEU A 22 13.09 4.77 6.11
N MET A 23 13.07 3.47 6.44
CA MET A 23 12.31 2.93 7.57
C MET A 23 13.16 2.87 8.85
N PHE A 24 12.49 2.82 10.00
CA PHE A 24 13.15 2.64 11.30
C PHE A 24 13.60 1.18 11.56
N GLY A 25 13.16 0.24 10.74
CA GLY A 25 13.37 -1.19 10.88
C GLY A 25 12.09 -1.94 10.55
N PRO A 26 11.97 -3.21 11.00
CA PRO A 26 10.74 -3.96 10.84
C PRO A 26 9.55 -3.23 11.46
N SER A 27 8.43 -3.18 10.73
CA SER A 27 7.21 -2.58 11.30
C SER A 27 6.63 -3.46 12.41
N PRO A 28 6.06 -2.86 13.47
CA PRO A 28 5.55 -3.62 14.61
C PRO A 28 4.43 -4.59 14.22
N VAL A 29 4.39 -5.75 14.90
CA VAL A 29 3.28 -6.71 14.86
C VAL A 29 2.75 -6.90 16.27
N HIS A 30 1.43 -6.82 16.44
CA HIS A 30 0.80 -7.04 17.75
C HIS A 30 -0.60 -7.65 17.60
N PRO A 31 -1.09 -8.40 18.63
CA PRO A 31 -2.44 -8.92 18.63
C PRO A 31 -3.49 -7.80 18.72
N LEU A 32 -4.67 -8.05 18.17
CA LEU A 32 -5.88 -7.23 18.32
C LEU A 32 -6.82 -7.96 19.28
N GLU A 33 -6.52 -7.94 20.57
CA GLU A 33 -7.15 -8.80 21.58
C GLU A 33 -8.64 -8.49 21.74
N ARG A 34 -9.01 -7.21 21.83
CA ARG A 34 -10.39 -6.81 22.04
C ARG A 34 -11.24 -7.01 20.80
N LEU A 35 -10.66 -6.78 19.61
CA LEU A 35 -11.34 -7.04 18.34
C LEU A 35 -11.52 -8.55 18.12
N THR A 36 -10.51 -9.36 18.45
CA THR A 36 -10.60 -10.83 18.47
C THR A 36 -11.73 -11.30 19.37
N ALA A 37 -11.80 -10.82 20.60
CA ALA A 37 -12.85 -11.18 21.55
C ALA A 37 -14.24 -10.70 21.10
N HIS A 38 -14.33 -9.55 20.45
CA HIS A 38 -15.57 -8.96 19.95
C HIS A 38 -16.17 -9.75 18.80
N LEU A 39 -15.34 -10.16 17.82
CA LEU A 39 -15.80 -10.89 16.63
C LEU A 39 -15.93 -12.38 16.90
N GLY A 40 -15.04 -12.95 17.71
CA GLY A 40 -14.91 -14.40 17.89
C GLY A 40 -14.40 -15.06 16.60
N GLY A 41 -14.21 -16.38 16.63
CA GLY A 41 -13.85 -17.17 15.46
C GLY A 41 -12.37 -17.19 15.15
N ALA A 42 -11.82 -16.15 14.60
CA ALA A 42 -10.40 -16.02 14.23
C ALA A 42 -9.59 -15.23 15.28
N THR A 43 -8.29 -15.47 15.38
CA THR A 43 -7.36 -14.64 16.15
C THR A 43 -6.78 -13.56 15.24
N LEU A 44 -6.91 -12.29 15.65
CA LEU A 44 -6.57 -11.14 14.82
C LEU A 44 -5.30 -10.46 15.30
N TRP A 45 -4.45 -10.11 14.36
CA TRP A 45 -3.20 -9.39 14.57
C TRP A 45 -3.10 -8.22 13.58
N ALA A 46 -2.33 -7.19 13.92
CA ALA A 46 -2.04 -6.09 13.01
C ALA A 46 -0.53 -5.94 12.78
N LYS A 47 -0.11 -5.73 11.53
CA LYS A 47 1.22 -5.28 11.18
C LYS A 47 1.18 -3.82 10.76
N ARG A 48 1.91 -2.98 11.52
CA ARG A 48 1.75 -1.53 11.61
C ARG A 48 2.70 -0.79 10.67
N ASP A 49 2.44 -0.84 9.36
CA ASP A 49 3.20 -0.03 8.40
C ASP A 49 2.89 1.47 8.50
N ASP A 50 1.82 1.85 9.16
CA ASP A 50 1.52 3.23 9.56
C ASP A 50 2.56 3.82 10.53
N CYS A 51 3.36 2.98 11.19
CA CYS A 51 4.42 3.36 12.13
C CYS A 51 5.83 3.01 11.62
N ASN A 52 6.00 2.69 10.32
CA ASN A 52 7.26 2.15 9.80
C ASN A 52 8.37 3.19 9.58
N SER A 53 8.05 4.48 9.54
CA SER A 53 8.99 5.56 9.26
C SER A 53 8.55 6.88 9.88
N GLY A 54 9.52 7.74 10.22
CA GLY A 54 9.26 9.12 10.63
C GLY A 54 9.03 10.10 9.48
N LEU A 55 9.13 9.66 8.23
CA LEU A 55 8.95 10.53 7.06
C LEU A 55 7.47 10.85 6.84
N ALA A 56 7.04 12.03 7.30
CA ALA A 56 5.68 12.52 7.19
C ALA A 56 4.65 11.42 7.56
N PHE A 57 4.79 10.79 8.71
CA PHE A 57 3.97 9.70 9.26
C PHE A 57 4.08 8.34 8.55
N GLY A 58 5.08 8.10 7.71
CA GLY A 58 5.32 6.78 7.13
C GLY A 58 4.20 6.24 6.24
N GLY A 59 4.07 4.92 6.20
CA GLY A 59 3.08 4.19 5.43
C GLY A 59 3.70 3.25 4.39
N ASN A 60 2.85 2.45 3.75
CA ASN A 60 3.26 1.39 2.83
C ASN A 60 4.14 1.85 1.65
N LYS A 61 3.98 3.08 1.18
CA LYS A 61 4.76 3.57 0.05
C LYS A 61 6.24 3.79 0.39
N THR A 62 6.57 4.02 1.66
CA THR A 62 7.97 4.13 2.11
C THR A 62 8.77 2.88 1.73
N ARG A 63 8.22 1.66 1.90
CA ARG A 63 8.89 0.41 1.50
C ARG A 63 9.23 0.34 0.02
N LYS A 64 8.32 0.82 -0.82
CA LYS A 64 8.51 0.87 -2.28
C LYS A 64 9.53 1.94 -2.66
N LEU A 65 9.43 3.11 -2.03
CA LEU A 65 10.30 4.26 -2.28
C LEU A 65 11.75 3.99 -1.86
N GLU A 66 12.04 3.07 -0.95
CA GLU A 66 13.42 2.65 -0.67
C GLU A 66 14.15 2.13 -1.92
N TYR A 67 13.46 1.38 -2.77
CA TYR A 67 14.01 0.89 -4.04
C TYR A 67 14.01 1.96 -5.13
N LEU A 68 12.89 2.67 -5.28
CA LEU A 68 12.75 3.66 -6.35
C LEU A 68 13.69 4.86 -6.17
N VAL A 69 13.87 5.34 -4.94
CA VAL A 69 14.78 6.45 -4.70
C VAL A 69 16.26 6.03 -4.82
N ALA A 70 16.61 4.80 -4.45
CA ALA A 70 17.94 4.27 -4.70
C ALA A 70 18.27 4.23 -6.20
N ASP A 71 17.31 3.79 -7.01
CA ASP A 71 17.41 3.76 -8.46
C ASP A 71 17.48 5.18 -9.06
N ALA A 72 16.63 6.11 -8.60
CA ALA A 72 16.67 7.51 -9.02
C ALA A 72 18.04 8.18 -8.78
N LEU A 73 18.59 7.95 -7.60
CA LEU A 73 19.92 8.48 -7.23
C LEU A 73 21.02 7.83 -8.07
N ALA A 74 20.97 6.53 -8.30
CA ALA A 74 21.93 5.81 -9.15
C ALA A 74 21.90 6.30 -10.60
N GLN A 75 20.72 6.65 -11.09
CA GLN A 75 20.57 7.27 -12.42
C GLN A 75 21.01 8.74 -12.44
N GLY A 76 21.26 9.40 -11.31
CA GLY A 76 21.56 10.82 -11.22
C GLY A 76 20.37 11.73 -11.55
N CYS A 77 19.15 11.29 -11.24
CA CYS A 77 17.95 12.12 -11.37
C CYS A 77 17.97 13.26 -10.35
N ASP A 78 17.40 14.40 -10.70
CA ASP A 78 17.34 15.60 -9.86
C ASP A 78 15.93 15.92 -9.33
N THR A 79 14.92 15.28 -9.89
CA THR A 79 13.51 15.56 -9.59
C THR A 79 12.71 14.28 -9.53
N LEU A 80 11.97 14.05 -8.43
CA LEU A 80 10.96 12.99 -8.36
C LEU A 80 9.63 13.55 -8.88
N VAL A 81 9.01 12.86 -9.83
CA VAL A 81 7.71 13.25 -10.42
C VAL A 81 6.68 12.17 -10.16
N SER A 82 5.59 12.50 -9.49
CA SER A 82 4.55 11.52 -9.18
C SER A 82 3.13 12.07 -9.32
N ILE A 83 2.16 11.17 -9.24
CA ILE A 83 0.74 11.45 -9.43
C ILE A 83 -0.12 10.74 -8.39
N GLY A 84 -1.24 11.37 -8.04
CA GLY A 84 -2.26 10.80 -7.14
C GLY A 84 -3.46 11.73 -6.97
N GLY A 85 -4.46 11.29 -6.22
CA GLY A 85 -5.56 12.17 -5.82
C GLY A 85 -5.12 13.24 -4.83
N VAL A 86 -5.97 14.24 -4.59
CA VAL A 86 -5.70 15.36 -3.68
C VAL A 86 -5.25 14.89 -2.28
N GLN A 87 -5.90 13.86 -1.73
CA GLN A 87 -5.52 13.27 -0.44
C GLN A 87 -4.69 11.98 -0.59
N SER A 88 -3.78 11.96 -1.57
CA SER A 88 -2.93 10.80 -1.81
C SER A 88 -1.87 10.60 -0.72
N ASN A 89 -1.94 9.47 -0.02
CA ASN A 89 -0.88 9.02 0.89
C ASN A 89 0.43 8.74 0.15
N HIS A 90 0.36 8.39 -1.14
CA HIS A 90 1.52 8.13 -1.96
C HIS A 90 2.31 9.41 -2.25
N THR A 91 1.66 10.44 -2.80
CA THR A 91 2.34 11.69 -3.16
C THR A 91 2.94 12.37 -1.94
N ARG A 92 2.28 12.33 -0.77
CA ARG A 92 2.85 12.82 0.48
C ARG A 92 4.15 12.09 0.85
N GLN A 93 4.21 10.77 0.70
CA GLN A 93 5.43 10.02 0.98
C GLN A 93 6.53 10.31 -0.05
N VAL A 94 6.18 10.49 -1.34
CA VAL A 94 7.15 10.92 -2.37
C VAL A 94 7.74 12.29 -2.02
N ALA A 95 6.92 13.26 -1.61
CA ALA A 95 7.40 14.58 -1.19
C ALA A 95 8.37 14.49 0.00
N ALA A 96 8.02 13.70 1.02
CA ALA A 96 8.86 13.52 2.20
C ALA A 96 10.22 12.86 1.87
N VAL A 97 10.18 11.86 0.97
CA VAL A 97 11.42 11.18 0.52
C VAL A 97 12.28 12.13 -0.32
N ALA A 98 11.69 12.87 -1.26
CA ALA A 98 12.42 13.87 -2.05
C ALA A 98 13.15 14.90 -1.15
N ALA A 99 12.42 15.44 -0.16
CA ALA A 99 13.01 16.36 0.82
C ALA A 99 14.15 15.70 1.62
N ARG A 100 13.99 14.43 2.00
CA ARG A 100 15.01 13.67 2.76
C ARG A 100 16.29 13.47 1.99
N VAL A 101 16.21 13.24 0.66
CA VAL A 101 17.38 12.95 -0.19
C VAL A 101 17.87 14.18 -0.97
N GLY A 102 17.26 15.35 -0.80
CA GLY A 102 17.66 16.61 -1.42
C GLY A 102 17.31 16.73 -2.91
N LEU A 103 16.30 15.99 -3.38
CA LEU A 103 15.79 16.09 -4.74
C LEU A 103 14.60 17.06 -4.82
N ARG A 104 14.39 17.68 -5.99
CA ARG A 104 13.13 18.38 -6.29
C ARG A 104 11.97 17.39 -6.34
N CYS A 105 10.77 17.89 -6.12
CA CYS A 105 9.55 17.07 -6.18
C CYS A 105 8.44 17.80 -6.92
N VAL A 106 7.88 17.16 -7.94
CA VAL A 106 6.70 17.65 -8.66
C VAL A 106 5.58 16.63 -8.52
N LEU A 107 4.43 17.07 -8.03
CA LEU A 107 3.28 16.22 -7.76
C LEU A 107 2.07 16.67 -8.54
N ILE A 108 1.57 15.82 -9.40
CA ILE A 108 0.28 16.00 -10.06
C ILE A 108 -0.80 15.43 -9.15
N GLN A 109 -1.66 16.30 -8.62
CA GLN A 109 -2.77 15.90 -7.76
C GLN A 109 -4.09 16.14 -8.47
N GLU A 110 -4.72 15.04 -8.87
CA GLU A 110 -5.96 15.06 -9.62
C GLU A 110 -7.18 15.01 -8.68
N SER A 111 -8.26 15.66 -9.08
CA SER A 111 -9.53 15.72 -8.32
C SER A 111 -10.33 14.41 -8.45
N TRP A 112 -9.73 13.28 -8.11
CA TRP A 112 -10.35 11.95 -8.23
C TRP A 112 -11.56 11.73 -7.34
N VAL A 113 -11.68 12.53 -6.30
CA VAL A 113 -12.78 12.44 -5.31
C VAL A 113 -13.52 13.76 -5.30
N ASP A 114 -14.81 13.71 -5.59
CA ASP A 114 -15.71 14.84 -5.44
C ASP A 114 -16.17 14.93 -3.97
N TRP A 115 -15.40 15.68 -3.16
CA TRP A 115 -15.65 15.84 -1.74
C TRP A 115 -16.01 17.29 -1.45
N PRO A 116 -17.19 17.56 -0.84
CA PRO A 116 -17.75 18.92 -0.75
C PRO A 116 -17.08 19.82 0.28
N ASP A 117 -16.15 19.33 1.10
CA ASP A 117 -15.48 20.13 2.11
C ASP A 117 -14.49 21.11 1.48
N VAL A 118 -14.66 22.41 1.77
CA VAL A 118 -13.82 23.50 1.25
C VAL A 118 -12.36 23.44 1.72
N THR A 119 -12.05 22.61 2.71
CA THR A 119 -10.70 22.41 3.21
C THR A 119 -10.00 21.19 2.58
N TYR A 120 -10.72 20.41 1.76
CA TYR A 120 -10.22 19.13 1.22
C TYR A 120 -8.87 19.23 0.50
N ASP A 121 -8.60 20.36 -0.17
CA ASP A 121 -7.35 20.64 -0.86
C ASP A 121 -6.33 21.46 -0.03
N ARG A 122 -6.56 21.60 1.29
CA ARG A 122 -5.75 22.46 2.18
C ARG A 122 -5.20 21.75 3.40
N VAL A 123 -5.77 20.62 3.79
CA VAL A 123 -5.41 19.86 5.00
C VAL A 123 -4.88 18.47 4.63
N GLY A 124 -4.43 17.71 5.60
CA GLY A 124 -4.04 16.30 5.41
C GLY A 124 -2.83 16.11 4.52
N ASN A 125 -2.91 15.14 3.62
CA ASN A 125 -1.79 14.75 2.78
C ASN A 125 -1.25 15.87 1.90
N ILE A 126 -2.13 16.67 1.28
CA ILE A 126 -1.70 17.77 0.41
C ILE A 126 -0.97 18.89 1.18
N LEU A 127 -1.40 19.17 2.41
CA LEU A 127 -0.71 20.11 3.30
C LEU A 127 0.71 19.65 3.58
N LEU A 128 0.87 18.36 3.91
CA LEU A 128 2.18 17.77 4.20
C LEU A 128 3.09 17.75 2.96
N SER A 129 2.52 17.50 1.77
CA SER A 129 3.27 17.58 0.51
C SER A 129 3.83 18.98 0.26
N ARG A 130 3.00 20.02 0.46
CA ARG A 130 3.42 21.44 0.34
C ARG A 130 4.45 21.82 1.40
N LEU A 131 4.26 21.38 2.64
CA LEU A 131 5.20 21.62 3.74
C LEU A 131 6.57 20.99 3.46
N ALA A 132 6.61 19.82 2.82
CA ALA A 132 7.83 19.16 2.38
C ALA A 132 8.51 19.83 1.17
N GLY A 133 7.94 20.91 0.62
CA GLY A 133 8.51 21.69 -0.47
C GLY A 133 8.22 21.16 -1.87
N ALA A 134 7.23 20.26 -2.04
CA ALA A 134 6.83 19.79 -3.36
C ALA A 134 6.10 20.88 -4.16
N ASP A 135 6.40 20.95 -5.47
CA ASP A 135 5.57 21.66 -6.46
C ASP A 135 4.28 20.84 -6.69
N VAL A 136 3.20 21.27 -6.05
CA VAL A 136 1.90 20.59 -6.09
C VAL A 136 1.01 21.23 -7.14
N ARG A 137 0.69 20.47 -8.20
CA ARG A 137 -0.15 20.90 -9.31
C ARG A 137 -1.50 20.21 -9.26
N LEU A 138 -2.55 21.02 -9.04
CA LEU A 138 -3.92 20.53 -9.02
C LEU A 138 -4.49 20.44 -10.43
N VAL A 139 -5.03 19.27 -10.77
CA VAL A 139 -5.61 19.00 -12.09
C VAL A 139 -7.01 18.41 -11.93
N ARG A 140 -7.96 18.86 -12.72
CA ARG A 140 -9.30 18.25 -12.77
C ARG A 140 -9.23 16.97 -13.62
N SER A 141 -9.55 15.85 -13.02
CA SER A 141 -9.62 14.56 -13.70
C SER A 141 -10.44 13.56 -12.90
N GLU A 142 -11.03 12.59 -13.55
CA GLU A 142 -11.69 11.47 -12.91
C GLU A 142 -10.68 10.42 -12.43
N PHE A 143 -11.09 9.61 -11.44
CA PHE A 143 -10.29 8.49 -10.96
C PHE A 143 -10.07 7.45 -12.05
N GLY A 144 -8.83 7.01 -12.21
CA GLY A 144 -8.42 5.93 -13.10
C GLY A 144 -7.12 5.29 -12.66
N ILE A 145 -7.06 3.96 -12.80
CA ILE A 145 -5.86 3.17 -12.58
C ILE A 145 -5.10 3.12 -13.90
N GLY A 146 -3.88 3.64 -13.92
CA GLY A 146 -3.02 3.60 -15.10
C GLY A 146 -2.48 4.95 -15.52
N PHE A 147 -2.16 5.04 -16.81
CA PHE A 147 -1.49 6.17 -17.42
C PHE A 147 -2.30 7.46 -17.39
N LYS A 148 -1.62 8.59 -17.17
CA LYS A 148 -2.23 9.92 -17.11
C LYS A 148 -1.40 10.95 -17.89
N GLU A 149 -2.04 11.61 -18.85
CA GLU A 149 -1.41 12.62 -19.70
C GLU A 149 -0.84 13.81 -18.89
N SER A 150 -1.53 14.24 -17.83
CA SER A 150 -1.09 15.32 -16.93
C SER A 150 0.27 15.04 -16.28
N TRP A 151 0.52 13.78 -15.94
CA TRP A 151 1.77 13.33 -15.34
C TRP A 151 2.91 13.29 -16.39
N GLU A 152 2.65 12.76 -17.58
CA GLU A 152 3.64 12.79 -18.66
C GLU A 152 3.99 14.19 -19.13
N GLN A 153 3.02 15.09 -19.17
CA GLN A 153 3.27 16.49 -19.49
C GLN A 153 4.26 17.10 -18.49
N ALA A 154 4.06 16.86 -17.20
CA ALA A 154 4.97 17.35 -16.17
C ALA A 154 6.39 16.78 -16.32
N ILE A 155 6.54 15.52 -16.72
CA ILE A 155 7.84 14.89 -17.00
C ILE A 155 8.51 15.62 -18.17
N ARG A 156 7.82 15.78 -19.30
CA ARG A 156 8.33 16.48 -20.48
C ARG A 156 8.76 17.92 -20.16
N GLU A 157 7.96 18.67 -19.41
CA GLU A 157 8.29 20.04 -19.02
C GLU A 157 9.61 20.14 -18.23
N ILE A 158 9.90 19.15 -17.39
CA ILE A 158 11.16 19.11 -16.64
C ILE A 158 12.34 18.77 -17.55
N GLU A 159 12.16 17.82 -18.47
CA GLU A 159 13.15 17.43 -19.46
C GLU A 159 13.48 18.59 -20.40
N ASP A 160 12.47 19.30 -20.91
CA ASP A 160 12.61 20.47 -21.77
C ASP A 160 13.35 21.63 -21.06
N ALA A 161 13.19 21.73 -19.73
CA ALA A 161 13.92 22.67 -18.90
C ALA A 161 15.36 22.20 -18.54
N GLY A 162 15.81 21.06 -19.08
CA GLY A 162 17.15 20.49 -18.84
C GLY A 162 17.29 19.75 -17.53
N GLY A 163 16.19 19.43 -16.83
CA GLY A 163 16.17 18.59 -15.65
C GLY A 163 16.18 17.10 -16.00
N LYS A 164 16.40 16.26 -14.98
CA LYS A 164 16.39 14.81 -15.12
C LYS A 164 15.35 14.20 -14.19
N PRO A 165 14.08 14.08 -14.64
CA PRO A 165 13.00 13.56 -13.81
C PRO A 165 13.12 12.05 -13.61
N TYR A 166 12.73 11.58 -12.42
CA TYR A 166 12.44 10.18 -12.14
C TYR A 166 10.92 9.98 -12.01
N ALA A 167 10.37 9.24 -12.94
CA ALA A 167 8.92 9.04 -13.08
C ALA A 167 8.41 7.97 -12.12
N ILE A 168 7.57 8.36 -11.15
CA ILE A 168 6.95 7.46 -10.18
C ILE A 168 5.45 7.39 -10.45
N PRO A 169 4.91 6.26 -10.94
CA PRO A 169 3.49 6.12 -11.21
C PRO A 169 2.65 6.11 -9.93
N ALA A 170 1.33 6.25 -10.05
CA ALA A 170 0.40 6.26 -8.92
C ALA A 170 0.62 5.05 -8.00
N GLY A 171 0.75 5.32 -6.69
CA GLY A 171 1.02 4.28 -5.69
C GLY A 171 2.38 3.59 -5.79
N ALA A 172 3.30 4.10 -6.63
CA ALA A 172 4.54 3.41 -7.02
C ALA A 172 4.27 1.99 -7.57
N SER A 173 3.13 1.78 -8.20
CA SER A 173 2.63 0.44 -8.49
C SER A 173 3.07 -0.09 -9.84
N ASP A 174 2.82 0.64 -10.90
CA ASP A 174 3.19 0.23 -12.26
C ASP A 174 4.64 0.63 -12.59
N HIS A 175 5.53 0.28 -11.68
CA HIS A 175 6.98 0.45 -11.81
C HIS A 175 7.64 -0.91 -11.68
N PRO A 176 8.70 -1.23 -12.43
CA PRO A 176 9.38 -2.53 -12.35
C PRO A 176 9.76 -2.94 -10.92
N LEU A 177 10.20 -2.00 -10.10
CA LEU A 177 10.60 -2.24 -8.70
C LEU A 177 9.45 -2.11 -7.69
N GLY A 178 8.22 -1.79 -8.15
CA GLY A 178 7.10 -1.43 -7.29
C GLY A 178 6.64 -2.52 -6.30
N GLY A 179 6.83 -3.80 -6.65
CA GLY A 179 6.47 -4.95 -5.82
C GLY A 179 7.51 -5.33 -4.77
N LEU A 180 8.80 -4.95 -4.97
CA LEU A 180 9.93 -5.45 -4.15
C LEU A 180 9.79 -5.09 -2.67
N GLY A 181 9.30 -3.90 -2.34
CA GLY A 181 9.13 -3.47 -0.95
C GLY A 181 8.20 -4.38 -0.15
N PHE A 182 7.18 -4.95 -0.81
CA PHE A 182 6.23 -5.87 -0.16
C PHE A 182 6.59 -7.34 -0.31
N ALA A 183 7.45 -7.71 -1.25
CA ALA A 183 8.14 -8.99 -1.20
C ALA A 183 9.07 -9.06 0.04
N GLY A 184 9.80 -7.98 0.33
CA GLY A 184 10.58 -7.85 1.58
C GLY A 184 9.71 -7.86 2.84
N TRP A 185 8.51 -7.29 2.79
CA TRP A 185 7.54 -7.34 3.88
C TRP A 185 7.13 -8.80 4.20
N ALA A 186 6.97 -9.64 3.19
CA ALA A 186 6.64 -11.06 3.39
C ALA A 186 7.76 -11.82 4.13
N ILE A 187 9.03 -11.53 3.82
CA ILE A 187 10.19 -12.08 4.55
C ILE A 187 10.23 -11.55 6.00
N GLU A 188 9.91 -10.27 6.18
CA GLU A 188 9.84 -9.67 7.52
C GLU A 188 8.75 -10.34 8.38
N VAL A 189 7.57 -10.63 7.79
CA VAL A 189 6.50 -11.38 8.46
C VAL A 189 6.97 -12.76 8.88
N GLU A 190 7.61 -13.52 8.01
CA GLU A 190 8.11 -14.87 8.32
C GLU A 190 9.08 -14.87 9.52
N ARG A 191 9.97 -13.88 9.58
CA ARG A 191 10.89 -13.72 10.72
C ARG A 191 10.13 -13.40 12.01
N GLN A 192 9.16 -12.50 11.93
CA GLN A 192 8.33 -12.13 13.08
C GLN A 192 7.42 -13.28 13.55
N GLU A 193 6.91 -14.12 12.65
CA GLU A 193 6.19 -15.35 12.98
C GLU A 193 7.05 -16.30 13.82
N ALA A 194 8.32 -16.49 13.41
CA ALA A 194 9.26 -17.32 14.16
C ALA A 194 9.58 -16.76 15.56
N GLU A 195 9.72 -15.44 15.67
CA GLU A 195 9.96 -14.73 16.94
C GLU A 195 8.75 -14.80 17.90
N LEU A 196 7.55 -14.68 17.34
CA LEU A 196 6.28 -14.65 18.08
C LEU A 196 5.71 -16.05 18.35
N GLY A 197 6.20 -17.08 17.68
CA GLY A 197 5.67 -18.44 17.75
C GLY A 197 4.27 -18.59 17.16
N VAL A 198 3.94 -17.78 16.13
CA VAL A 198 2.64 -17.79 15.46
C VAL A 198 2.82 -18.05 13.96
N PHE A 199 1.74 -18.40 13.28
CA PHE A 199 1.69 -18.43 11.81
C PHE A 199 0.41 -17.75 11.34
N PHE A 200 0.53 -16.76 10.48
CA PHE A 200 -0.60 -16.06 9.89
C PHE A 200 -1.02 -16.79 8.60
N ASP A 201 -2.10 -17.57 8.68
CA ASP A 201 -2.65 -18.31 7.53
C ASP A 201 -3.39 -17.40 6.54
N THR A 202 -3.83 -16.24 7.00
CA THR A 202 -4.58 -15.27 6.21
C THR A 202 -4.02 -13.86 6.44
N VAL A 203 -3.78 -13.13 5.35
CA VAL A 203 -3.39 -11.72 5.35
C VAL A 203 -4.49 -10.91 4.69
N ILE A 204 -4.95 -9.85 5.35
CA ILE A 204 -5.92 -8.88 4.80
C ILE A 204 -5.19 -7.59 4.46
N VAL A 205 -5.39 -7.09 3.24
CA VAL A 205 -4.74 -5.86 2.76
C VAL A 205 -5.67 -5.07 1.86
N CYS A 206 -5.66 -3.73 1.98
CA CYS A 206 -6.35 -2.88 1.02
C CYS A 206 -5.62 -2.87 -0.34
N SER A 207 -6.36 -3.02 -1.43
CA SER A 207 -5.82 -3.01 -2.79
C SER A 207 -6.55 -2.00 -3.68
N VAL A 208 -5.77 -1.16 -4.38
CA VAL A 208 -6.25 -0.19 -5.38
C VAL A 208 -5.31 -0.22 -6.58
N THR A 209 -4.10 0.32 -6.48
CA THR A 209 -3.08 0.29 -7.54
C THR A 209 -2.22 -0.99 -7.52
N GLY A 210 -2.43 -1.87 -6.60
CA GLY A 210 -2.09 -3.29 -6.60
C GLY A 210 -0.70 -3.70 -6.13
N SER A 211 0.37 -2.89 -6.21
CA SER A 211 1.73 -3.41 -5.95
C SER A 211 2.01 -3.80 -4.50
N THR A 212 1.21 -3.33 -3.54
CA THR A 212 1.30 -3.77 -2.13
C THR A 212 0.89 -5.24 -2.02
N GLN A 213 -0.31 -5.59 -2.46
CA GLN A 213 -0.80 -6.96 -2.48
C GLN A 213 0.06 -7.85 -3.40
N ALA A 214 0.41 -7.36 -4.57
CA ALA A 214 1.22 -8.09 -5.54
C ALA A 214 2.59 -8.51 -4.99
N GLY A 215 3.27 -7.60 -4.29
CA GLY A 215 4.55 -7.91 -3.64
C GLY A 215 4.40 -8.93 -2.52
N MET A 216 3.34 -8.83 -1.70
CA MET A 216 3.02 -9.84 -0.66
C MET A 216 2.83 -11.21 -1.29
N ILE A 217 2.01 -11.32 -2.35
CA ILE A 217 1.76 -12.59 -3.05
C ILE A 217 3.07 -13.19 -3.57
N ALA A 218 3.89 -12.40 -4.28
CA ALA A 218 5.16 -12.88 -4.82
C ALA A 218 6.14 -13.32 -3.72
N GLY A 219 6.24 -12.57 -2.62
CA GLY A 219 7.11 -12.90 -1.49
C GLY A 219 6.67 -14.14 -0.74
N PHE A 220 5.37 -14.29 -0.48
CA PHE A 220 4.84 -15.47 0.21
C PHE A 220 4.83 -16.72 -0.67
N ALA A 221 4.72 -16.58 -1.99
CA ALA A 221 4.72 -17.71 -2.91
C ALA A 221 6.05 -18.50 -2.94
N ALA A 222 7.11 -17.93 -2.38
CA ALA A 222 8.41 -18.57 -2.20
C ALA A 222 8.52 -19.35 -0.88
N GLN A 223 7.57 -19.21 0.04
CA GLN A 223 7.62 -19.85 1.36
C GLN A 223 7.00 -21.24 1.32
N GLU A 224 7.45 -22.11 2.23
CA GLU A 224 6.99 -23.51 2.29
C GLU A 224 5.52 -23.64 2.69
N ARG A 225 5.06 -22.78 3.62
CA ARG A 225 3.70 -22.82 4.13
C ARG A 225 2.79 -21.89 3.32
N PRO A 226 1.76 -22.42 2.66
CA PRO A 226 0.82 -21.61 1.93
C PRO A 226 0.00 -20.73 2.88
N ARG A 227 -0.35 -19.53 2.42
CA ARG A 227 -1.27 -18.60 3.10
C ARG A 227 -2.13 -17.86 2.08
N ARG A 228 -3.27 -17.37 2.52
CA ARG A 228 -4.15 -16.56 1.70
C ARG A 228 -3.81 -15.08 1.87
N VAL A 229 -3.55 -14.38 0.77
CA VAL A 229 -3.45 -12.91 0.75
C VAL A 229 -4.72 -12.37 0.10
N ILE A 230 -5.65 -11.89 0.92
CA ILE A 230 -6.92 -11.36 0.45
C ILE A 230 -6.81 -9.85 0.32
N GLY A 231 -6.81 -9.37 -0.93
CA GLY A 231 -6.94 -7.95 -1.22
C GLY A 231 -8.40 -7.52 -1.09
N ILE A 232 -8.65 -6.45 -0.35
CA ILE A 232 -9.97 -5.81 -0.34
C ILE A 232 -9.92 -4.65 -1.34
N ASP A 233 -10.75 -4.70 -2.38
CA ASP A 233 -10.79 -3.63 -3.38
C ASP A 233 -11.26 -2.32 -2.76
N GLY A 234 -10.45 -1.28 -2.87
CA GLY A 234 -10.81 0.08 -2.48
C GLY A 234 -11.04 1.00 -3.66
N SER A 235 -10.92 0.47 -4.89
CA SER A 235 -10.91 1.28 -6.12
C SER A 235 -12.30 1.53 -6.72
N ALA A 236 -13.26 0.66 -6.45
CA ALA A 236 -14.51 0.53 -7.19
C ALA A 236 -14.32 0.19 -8.69
N LYS A 237 -13.15 -0.38 -9.03
CA LYS A 237 -12.81 -0.89 -10.36
C LYS A 237 -12.12 -2.25 -10.24
N PRO A 238 -12.82 -3.27 -9.71
CA PRO A 238 -12.19 -4.52 -9.28
C PRO A 238 -11.49 -5.27 -10.42
N ALA A 239 -12.04 -5.26 -11.63
CA ALA A 239 -11.41 -5.92 -12.77
C ALA A 239 -10.06 -5.29 -13.15
N GLU A 240 -9.98 -3.95 -13.13
CA GLU A 240 -8.74 -3.22 -13.39
C GLU A 240 -7.72 -3.47 -12.26
N THR A 241 -8.16 -3.41 -11.00
CA THR A 241 -7.32 -3.69 -9.83
C THR A 241 -6.78 -5.11 -9.87
N TRP A 242 -7.64 -6.12 -10.12
CA TRP A 242 -7.21 -7.51 -10.22
C TRP A 242 -6.16 -7.73 -11.30
N ALA A 243 -6.43 -7.22 -12.51
CA ALA A 243 -5.50 -7.35 -13.64
C ALA A 243 -4.13 -6.70 -13.33
N GLN A 244 -4.14 -5.56 -12.64
CA GLN A 244 -2.91 -4.88 -12.26
C GLN A 244 -2.16 -5.63 -11.15
N VAL A 245 -2.86 -6.15 -10.12
CA VAL A 245 -2.25 -7.00 -9.09
C VAL A 245 -1.61 -8.22 -9.71
N ALA A 246 -2.33 -8.93 -10.58
CA ALA A 246 -1.82 -10.13 -11.25
C ALA A 246 -0.56 -9.85 -12.08
N ARG A 247 -0.58 -8.78 -12.88
CA ARG A 247 0.57 -8.38 -13.70
C ARG A 247 1.78 -8.03 -12.85
N ILE A 248 1.60 -7.21 -11.81
CA ILE A 248 2.70 -6.79 -10.92
C ILE A 248 3.23 -7.98 -10.10
N ALA A 249 2.36 -8.87 -9.60
CA ALA A 249 2.76 -10.04 -8.86
C ALA A 249 3.65 -10.96 -9.70
N ARG A 250 3.24 -11.25 -10.95
CA ARG A 250 4.01 -12.06 -11.89
C ARG A 250 5.34 -11.40 -12.26
N SER A 251 5.35 -10.10 -12.53
CA SER A 251 6.59 -9.36 -12.80
C SER A 251 7.53 -9.38 -11.59
N THR A 252 7.00 -9.19 -10.37
CA THR A 252 7.79 -9.27 -9.14
C THR A 252 8.34 -10.67 -8.91
N ALA A 253 7.53 -11.72 -9.14
CA ALA A 253 7.97 -13.12 -9.05
C ALA A 253 9.11 -13.44 -10.02
N GLN A 254 9.09 -12.89 -11.23
CA GLN A 254 10.17 -13.00 -12.22
C GLN A 254 11.45 -12.32 -11.73
N LEU A 255 11.37 -11.09 -11.19
CA LEU A 255 12.52 -10.38 -10.62
C LEU A 255 13.14 -11.14 -9.44
N LEU A 256 12.32 -11.83 -8.66
CA LEU A 256 12.75 -12.65 -7.52
C LEU A 256 13.19 -14.08 -7.91
N GLU A 257 13.14 -14.40 -9.22
CA GLU A 257 13.51 -15.74 -9.73
C GLU A 257 12.74 -16.85 -9.04
N LEU A 258 11.43 -16.67 -8.83
CA LEU A 258 10.58 -17.61 -8.11
C LEU A 258 10.58 -19.04 -8.70
N GLY A 259 10.95 -19.19 -9.98
CA GLY A 259 11.06 -20.48 -10.67
C GLY A 259 9.72 -21.12 -11.06
N ARG A 260 8.61 -20.44 -10.82
CA ARG A 260 7.26 -20.82 -11.25
C ARG A 260 6.38 -19.60 -11.55
N ASP A 261 5.37 -19.81 -12.35
CA ASP A 261 4.33 -18.80 -12.57
C ASP A 261 3.34 -18.78 -11.42
N LEU A 262 2.83 -17.57 -11.14
CA LEU A 262 1.70 -17.37 -10.23
C LEU A 262 0.39 -17.62 -10.98
N ARG A 263 -0.45 -18.49 -10.43
CA ARG A 263 -1.77 -18.83 -10.99
C ARG A 263 -2.80 -17.75 -10.64
N ASP A 264 -3.90 -17.71 -11.39
CA ASP A 264 -4.99 -16.76 -11.16
C ASP A 264 -5.68 -16.95 -9.80
N ASP A 265 -5.77 -18.19 -9.30
CA ASP A 265 -6.35 -18.52 -8.00
C ASP A 265 -5.50 -18.09 -6.80
N GLU A 266 -4.24 -17.72 -7.02
CA GLU A 266 -3.37 -17.10 -6.00
C GLU A 266 -3.60 -15.58 -5.89
N ILE A 267 -4.34 -14.99 -6.83
CA ILE A 267 -4.66 -13.56 -6.86
C ILE A 267 -6.08 -13.34 -6.33
N VAL A 268 -6.21 -13.24 -5.02
CA VAL A 268 -7.53 -13.10 -4.37
C VAL A 268 -7.84 -11.62 -4.15
N LEU A 269 -8.89 -11.13 -4.78
CA LEU A 269 -9.41 -9.77 -4.60
C LEU A 269 -10.91 -9.85 -4.25
N ASP A 270 -11.29 -9.28 -3.12
CA ASP A 270 -12.69 -9.17 -2.70
C ASP A 270 -13.20 -7.76 -3.04
N ASP A 271 -14.23 -7.71 -3.86
CA ASP A 271 -14.79 -6.48 -4.41
C ASP A 271 -16.07 -5.98 -3.71
N ARG A 272 -16.44 -6.60 -2.61
CA ARG A 272 -17.70 -6.29 -1.91
C ARG A 272 -17.66 -5.01 -1.06
N TYR A 273 -16.45 -4.48 -0.75
CA TYR A 273 -16.26 -3.45 0.29
C TYR A 273 -15.77 -2.11 -0.25
N HIS A 274 -15.80 -1.88 -1.56
CA HIS A 274 -15.31 -0.64 -2.18
C HIS A 274 -16.25 0.56 -2.03
N ALA A 275 -17.45 0.39 -1.47
CA ALA A 275 -18.45 1.45 -1.26
C ALA A 275 -18.93 2.16 -2.56
N GLY A 276 -18.79 1.51 -3.72
CA GLY A 276 -19.28 1.99 -5.03
C GLY A 276 -18.47 3.10 -5.67
N THR A 277 -17.69 3.87 -4.92
CA THR A 277 -16.90 5.01 -5.44
C THR A 277 -15.55 5.11 -4.75
N TYR A 278 -14.49 5.33 -5.54
CA TYR A 278 -13.17 5.57 -4.97
C TYR A 278 -13.17 6.79 -4.04
N GLY A 279 -12.59 6.65 -2.86
CA GLY A 279 -12.41 7.73 -1.91
C GLY A 279 -13.65 8.13 -1.11
N ILE A 280 -14.81 7.54 -1.41
CA ILE A 280 -16.06 7.76 -0.65
C ILE A 280 -16.31 6.53 0.25
N PRO A 281 -16.44 6.70 1.57
CA PRO A 281 -16.83 5.62 2.47
C PRO A 281 -18.35 5.45 2.51
N ASP A 282 -18.78 4.23 2.84
CA ASP A 282 -20.16 3.92 3.24
C ASP A 282 -20.25 3.73 4.76
N GLU A 283 -21.46 3.49 5.29
CA GLU A 283 -21.66 3.30 6.73
C GLU A 283 -20.92 2.06 7.26
N GLN A 284 -20.79 0.99 6.46
CA GLN A 284 -20.01 -0.19 6.86
C GLN A 284 -18.54 0.15 7.06
N THR A 285 -17.96 0.96 6.18
CA THR A 285 -16.60 1.50 6.32
C THR A 285 -16.47 2.33 7.59
N LEU A 286 -17.39 3.25 7.84
CA LEU A 286 -17.35 4.14 9.01
C LEU A 286 -17.51 3.37 10.32
N GLU A 287 -18.38 2.35 10.37
CA GLU A 287 -18.53 1.53 11.57
C GLU A 287 -17.29 0.67 11.84
N ALA A 288 -16.66 0.13 10.80
CA ALA A 288 -15.39 -0.58 10.94
C ALA A 288 -14.27 0.32 11.49
N MET A 289 -14.20 1.57 11.04
CA MET A 289 -13.27 2.58 11.57
C MET A 289 -13.54 2.87 13.05
N ARG A 290 -14.82 3.08 13.43
CA ARG A 290 -15.22 3.27 14.84
C ARG A 290 -14.87 2.06 15.69
N THR A 291 -15.11 0.87 15.19
CA THR A 291 -14.83 -0.41 15.88
C THR A 291 -13.34 -0.56 16.14
N ALA A 292 -12.48 -0.39 15.12
CA ALA A 292 -11.02 -0.44 15.29
C ALA A 292 -10.51 0.61 16.29
N ALA A 293 -11.01 1.84 16.20
CA ALA A 293 -10.63 2.93 17.09
C ALA A 293 -11.06 2.69 18.54
N ARG A 294 -12.29 2.22 18.78
CA ARG A 294 -12.85 2.03 20.14
C ARG A 294 -12.35 0.77 20.83
N LEU A 295 -12.05 -0.27 20.08
CA LEU A 295 -11.56 -1.53 20.64
C LEU A 295 -10.04 -1.55 20.79
N GLU A 296 -9.30 -1.04 19.81
CA GLU A 296 -7.84 -1.18 19.77
C GLU A 296 -7.07 0.15 19.79
N GLY A 297 -7.76 1.29 19.80
CA GLY A 297 -7.11 2.59 19.62
C GLY A 297 -6.46 2.75 18.26
N MET A 298 -6.77 1.87 17.32
CA MET A 298 -6.17 1.83 15.99
C MET A 298 -6.95 2.70 15.03
N ILE A 299 -6.29 3.75 14.52
CA ILE A 299 -6.92 4.73 13.63
C ILE A 299 -6.71 4.34 12.18
N THR A 300 -7.80 4.12 11.47
CA THR A 300 -7.85 3.86 10.03
C THR A 300 -8.37 5.07 9.26
N ASP A 301 -8.29 5.05 7.93
CA ASP A 301 -8.78 6.13 7.07
C ASP A 301 -10.00 5.68 6.24
N PRO A 302 -10.85 6.61 5.76
CA PRO A 302 -12.09 6.25 5.07
C PRO A 302 -11.89 5.79 3.62
N VAL A 303 -10.70 5.97 3.05
CA VAL A 303 -10.43 5.68 1.63
C VAL A 303 -9.97 4.24 1.44
N TYR A 304 -9.07 3.77 2.31
CA TYR A 304 -8.34 2.50 2.17
C TYR A 304 -8.55 1.58 3.37
N GLU A 305 -8.00 1.96 4.53
CA GLU A 305 -7.91 1.07 5.68
C GLU A 305 -9.27 0.79 6.33
N GLY A 306 -10.18 1.74 6.32
CA GLY A 306 -11.55 1.52 6.78
C GLY A 306 -12.29 0.49 5.95
N LYS A 307 -12.09 0.49 4.62
CA LYS A 307 -12.69 -0.49 3.71
C LYS A 307 -12.12 -1.90 3.93
N SER A 308 -10.79 -2.01 4.05
CA SER A 308 -10.17 -3.32 4.33
C SER A 308 -10.48 -3.83 5.74
N MET A 309 -10.64 -2.95 6.72
CA MET A 309 -11.12 -3.31 8.05
C MET A 309 -12.57 -3.81 8.02
N ALA A 310 -13.45 -3.16 7.26
CA ALA A 310 -14.82 -3.61 7.04
C ALA A 310 -14.86 -5.01 6.40
N GLY A 311 -14.02 -5.23 5.39
CA GLY A 311 -13.88 -6.54 4.74
C GLY A 311 -13.41 -7.61 5.73
N MET A 312 -12.37 -7.34 6.51
CA MET A 312 -11.87 -8.30 7.51
C MET A 312 -12.95 -8.67 8.54
N ILE A 313 -13.63 -7.67 9.09
CA ILE A 313 -14.70 -7.88 10.09
C ILE A 313 -15.81 -8.75 9.51
N ASP A 314 -16.32 -8.43 8.32
CA ASP A 314 -17.42 -9.16 7.69
C ASP A 314 -17.04 -10.59 7.30
N LEU A 315 -15.83 -10.79 6.75
CA LEU A 315 -15.32 -12.12 6.40
C LEU A 315 -15.20 -13.04 7.62
N VAL A 316 -14.77 -12.51 8.77
CA VAL A 316 -14.72 -13.27 10.04
C VAL A 316 -16.13 -13.57 10.54
N MET A 317 -17.04 -12.59 10.56
CA MET A 317 -18.41 -12.76 11.05
C MET A 317 -19.22 -13.72 10.20
N ARG A 318 -18.99 -13.77 8.89
CA ARG A 318 -19.65 -14.73 7.97
C ARG A 318 -19.02 -16.13 8.00
N GLY A 319 -17.88 -16.30 8.67
CA GLY A 319 -17.15 -17.56 8.67
C GLY A 319 -16.44 -17.86 7.34
N GLU A 320 -16.27 -16.89 6.46
CA GLU A 320 -15.48 -17.01 5.21
C GLU A 320 -13.97 -17.03 5.51
N ILE A 321 -13.57 -16.46 6.65
CA ILE A 321 -12.33 -16.77 7.35
C ILE A 321 -12.68 -17.83 8.39
N GLU A 322 -12.06 -18.98 8.29
CA GLU A 322 -12.40 -20.14 9.11
C GLU A 322 -12.17 -19.90 10.60
N LYS A 323 -13.00 -20.51 11.43
CA LYS A 323 -12.82 -20.47 12.87
C LYS A 323 -11.49 -21.12 13.27
N GLY A 324 -10.71 -20.39 14.06
CA GLY A 324 -9.37 -20.83 14.47
C GLY A 324 -8.24 -20.33 13.57
N SER A 325 -8.56 -19.65 12.45
CA SER A 325 -7.55 -18.96 11.64
C SER A 325 -6.82 -17.89 12.43
N THR A 326 -5.57 -17.64 12.06
CA THR A 326 -4.78 -16.51 12.56
C THR A 326 -4.56 -15.50 11.44
N VAL A 327 -5.23 -14.35 11.59
CA VAL A 327 -5.30 -13.31 10.56
C VAL A 327 -4.32 -12.19 10.86
N LEU A 328 -3.54 -11.79 9.87
CA LEU A 328 -2.71 -10.58 9.91
C LEU A 328 -3.37 -9.47 9.08
N TYR A 329 -3.82 -8.42 9.75
CA TYR A 329 -4.26 -7.19 9.10
C TYR A 329 -3.06 -6.31 8.77
N ALA A 330 -2.85 -6.01 7.49
CA ALA A 330 -1.81 -5.09 7.05
C ALA A 330 -2.30 -3.64 7.15
N HIS A 331 -1.99 -2.95 8.24
CA HIS A 331 -2.31 -1.53 8.42
C HIS A 331 -1.31 -0.65 7.68
N LEU A 332 -1.71 -0.15 6.52
CA LEU A 332 -0.81 0.51 5.56
C LEU A 332 -0.62 2.02 5.79
N GLY A 333 -1.33 2.62 6.72
CA GLY A 333 -1.30 4.06 7.00
C GLY A 333 -2.63 4.76 6.70
N GLY A 334 -2.56 5.99 6.18
CA GLY A 334 -3.76 6.72 5.73
C GLY A 334 -4.24 7.82 6.68
N GLN A 335 -3.85 7.80 7.95
CA GLN A 335 -4.34 8.71 8.98
C GLN A 335 -4.30 10.20 8.61
N PRO A 336 -3.27 10.72 7.91
CA PRO A 336 -3.26 12.14 7.54
C PRO A 336 -4.47 12.58 6.71
N ALA A 337 -5.11 11.67 5.95
CA ALA A 337 -6.31 11.99 5.18
C ALA A 337 -7.53 12.33 6.05
N LEU A 338 -7.59 11.85 7.30
CA LEU A 338 -8.75 12.01 8.19
C LEU A 338 -9.18 13.47 8.37
N SER A 339 -8.23 14.41 8.44
CA SER A 339 -8.56 15.82 8.58
C SER A 339 -9.37 16.38 7.41
N ALA A 340 -9.24 15.79 6.22
CA ALA A 340 -10.03 16.17 5.04
C ALA A 340 -11.44 15.53 5.03
N TYR A 341 -11.70 14.60 5.94
CA TYR A 341 -12.97 13.90 6.10
C TYR A 341 -13.59 14.12 7.49
N ALA A 342 -13.16 15.17 8.20
CA ALA A 342 -13.58 15.43 9.58
C ALA A 342 -15.11 15.46 9.76
N GLY A 343 -15.85 16.00 8.78
CA GLY A 343 -17.32 16.07 8.80
C GLY A 343 -18.03 14.70 8.88
N LEU A 344 -17.36 13.57 8.65
CA LEU A 344 -17.93 12.22 8.80
C LEU A 344 -18.07 11.77 10.26
N PHE A 345 -17.44 12.47 11.21
CA PHE A 345 -17.33 12.06 12.60
C PHE A 345 -17.84 13.14 13.58
N THR A 346 -18.55 14.14 13.09
CA THR A 346 -19.16 15.25 13.87
C THR A 346 -20.64 15.03 14.10
#